data_64b141960699e7a8168f99373b457a9b
#
_entry.id   64b141960699e7a8168f99373b457a9b
#
_cell.length_a   1.000
_cell.length_b   1.000
_cell.length_c   1.000
_cell.angle_alpha   90.00
_cell.angle_beta   90.00
_cell.angle_gamma   90.00
#
_symmetry.space_group_name_H-M   'P 1'
#
loop_
_entity.id
_entity.type
_entity.pdbx_description
1 polymer ?
#
loop_
_entity_poly.entity_id
_entity_poly.type
_entity_poly.pdbx_seq_one_letter_code
_entity_poly.pdbx_strand_id
1 'polypeptide(L)'
;LIGLGFTNEIGYLAARQELVKKWRQVRFRIWPERLESWVNAVLTGKGNIEIHIVGTKFQTIVWQALMHIPSGDITTYSDIAESINHPRAVRAVGTAIGQNPLGFIIPCHRVLQKSGGLGGYRWGVKLKRAMLVYEGSYKG
;
A
#
# COMPACT_ATOMS: atom_id res chain seq x y z
N LEU A 1 12.11 6.35 3.19
CA LEU A 1 10.65 6.49 3.37
C LEU A 1 10.10 5.35 4.21
N ILE A 2 9.34 5.63 5.26
CA ILE A 2 8.79 4.62 6.18
C ILE A 2 7.25 4.63 6.21
N GLY A 3 6.63 5.61 5.58
CA GLY A 3 5.18 5.72 5.49
C GLY A 3 4.75 6.62 4.34
N LEU A 4 3.67 6.25 3.69
CA LEU A 4 2.97 7.01 2.66
C LEU A 4 1.49 6.66 2.74
N GLY A 5 0.65 7.66 2.85
CA GLY A 5 -0.80 7.51 2.90
C GLY A 5 -1.51 8.59 2.10
N PHE A 6 -2.81 8.47 2.00
CA PHE A 6 -3.67 9.36 1.22
C PHE A 6 -4.70 10.02 2.14
N THR A 7 -5.08 11.24 1.81
CA THR A 7 -5.94 12.07 2.65
C THR A 7 -7.36 12.25 2.09
N ASN A 8 -7.61 11.76 0.89
CA ASN A 8 -8.82 12.03 0.11
C ASN A 8 -10.13 11.59 0.79
N GLU A 9 -10.14 10.49 1.55
CA GLU A 9 -11.35 10.04 2.25
C GLU A 9 -11.40 10.45 3.73
N ILE A 10 -10.27 10.39 4.42
CA ILE A 10 -10.22 10.65 5.87
C ILE A 10 -9.81 12.07 6.23
N GLY A 11 -9.36 12.85 5.23
CA GLY A 11 -8.85 14.21 5.43
C GLY A 11 -7.44 14.28 6.03
N TYR A 12 -6.81 15.45 5.89
CA TYR A 12 -5.43 15.68 6.31
C TYR A 12 -5.22 15.45 7.81
N LEU A 13 -6.11 15.96 8.65
CA LEU A 13 -5.94 15.86 10.11
C LEU A 13 -6.00 14.42 10.61
N ALA A 14 -6.94 13.62 10.11
CA ALA A 14 -7.05 12.22 10.48
C ALA A 14 -5.87 11.40 9.96
N ALA A 15 -5.44 11.60 8.72
CA ALA A 15 -4.25 10.95 8.16
C ALA A 15 -2.99 11.27 8.98
N ARG A 16 -2.81 12.54 9.37
CA ARG A 16 -1.71 12.96 10.24
C ARG A 16 -1.79 12.30 11.61
N GLN A 17 -2.97 12.23 12.22
CA GLN A 17 -3.16 11.58 13.53
C GLN A 17 -2.81 10.09 13.47
N GLU A 18 -3.16 9.39 12.40
CA GLU A 18 -2.75 7.99 12.21
C GLU A 18 -1.23 7.82 12.18
N LEU A 19 -0.51 8.70 11.47
CA LEU A 19 0.95 8.66 11.43
C LEU A 19 1.55 8.93 12.81
N VAL A 20 1.07 9.96 13.52
CA VAL A 20 1.54 10.31 14.86
C VAL A 20 1.28 9.16 15.84
N LYS A 21 0.11 8.53 15.78
CA LYS A 21 -0.24 7.38 16.62
C LYS A 21 0.66 6.19 16.37
N LYS A 22 1.01 5.93 15.10
CA LYS A 22 1.88 4.82 14.71
C LYS A 22 3.34 5.06 15.13
N TRP A 23 3.81 6.29 15.03
CA TRP A 23 5.20 6.68 15.25
C TRP A 23 5.34 7.67 16.42
N ARG A 24 4.90 7.27 17.61
CA ARG A 24 4.81 8.14 18.81
C ARG A 24 6.12 8.80 19.24
N GLN A 25 7.27 8.21 18.90
CA GLN A 25 8.59 8.72 19.27
C GLN A 25 9.23 9.58 18.18
N VAL A 26 8.51 9.85 17.09
CA VAL A 26 9.00 10.63 15.95
C VAL A 26 8.40 12.02 15.98
N ARG A 27 9.26 13.04 15.80
CA ARG A 27 8.81 14.42 15.60
C ARG A 27 8.47 14.64 14.14
N PHE A 28 7.25 15.06 13.86
CA PHE A 28 6.76 15.34 12.51
C PHE A 28 6.93 16.83 12.18
N ARG A 29 7.48 17.11 11.01
CA ARG A 29 7.59 18.44 10.44
C ARG A 29 6.90 18.46 9.09
N ILE A 30 6.15 19.52 8.82
CA ILE A 30 5.62 19.80 7.48
C ILE A 30 6.74 20.41 6.65
N TRP A 31 7.08 19.77 5.54
CA TRP A 31 8.18 20.22 4.67
C TRP A 31 7.91 19.85 3.21
N PRO A 32 6.90 20.50 2.58
CA PRO A 32 6.44 20.11 1.25
C PRO A 32 7.54 20.23 0.18
N GLU A 33 8.34 21.28 0.22
CA GLU A 33 9.37 21.54 -0.79
C GLU A 33 10.44 20.42 -0.84
N ARG A 34 10.77 19.84 0.31
CA ARG A 34 11.73 18.73 0.40
C ARG A 34 11.14 17.41 -0.08
N LEU A 35 9.83 17.27 -0.01
CA LEU A 35 9.13 16.03 -0.37
C LEU A 35 8.74 15.97 -1.85
N GLU A 36 8.78 17.08 -2.57
CA GLU A 36 8.32 17.17 -3.96
C GLU A 36 9.06 16.19 -4.89
N SER A 37 10.39 16.11 -4.77
CA SER A 37 11.19 15.17 -5.55
C SER A 37 10.84 13.70 -5.26
N TRP A 38 10.52 13.39 -4.02
CA TRP A 38 10.11 12.05 -3.60
C TRP A 38 8.72 11.70 -4.14
N VAL A 39 7.79 12.65 -4.07
CA VAL A 39 6.44 12.48 -4.64
C VAL A 39 6.53 12.23 -6.14
N ASN A 40 7.33 13.02 -6.86
CA ASN A 40 7.54 12.85 -8.28
C ASN A 40 8.17 11.49 -8.61
N ALA A 41 9.18 11.04 -7.85
CA ALA A 41 9.79 9.74 -8.04
C ALA A 41 8.79 8.59 -7.81
N VAL A 42 7.93 8.69 -6.78
CA VAL A 42 6.87 7.71 -6.53
C VAL A 42 5.86 7.65 -7.67
N LEU A 43 5.38 8.80 -8.15
CA LEU A 43 4.34 8.87 -9.18
C LEU A 43 4.85 8.48 -10.56
N THR A 44 6.08 8.81 -10.88
CA THR A 44 6.67 8.55 -12.22
C THR A 44 7.41 7.23 -12.31
N GLY A 45 7.71 6.59 -11.17
CA GLY A 45 8.58 5.42 -11.12
C GLY A 45 10.04 5.70 -11.51
N LYS A 46 10.43 6.98 -11.63
CA LYS A 46 11.77 7.40 -12.00
C LYS A 46 12.54 7.87 -10.77
N GLY A 47 13.75 7.32 -10.58
CA GLY A 47 14.61 7.62 -9.45
C GLY A 47 14.66 6.51 -8.42
N ASN A 48 15.61 6.62 -7.49
CA ASN A 48 15.80 5.67 -6.39
C ASN A 48 15.12 6.20 -5.13
N ILE A 49 14.19 5.41 -4.59
CA ILE A 49 13.56 5.70 -3.30
C ILE A 49 13.99 4.61 -2.32
N GLU A 50 14.75 5.02 -1.32
CA GLU A 50 15.05 4.12 -0.21
C GLU A 50 13.82 4.00 0.69
N ILE A 51 13.36 2.76 0.89
CA ILE A 51 12.24 2.45 1.76
C ILE A 51 12.69 1.57 2.92
N HIS A 52 12.15 1.84 4.11
CA HIS A 52 12.35 1.01 5.29
C HIS A 52 11.02 0.37 5.67
N ILE A 53 10.96 -0.94 5.58
CA ILE A 53 9.77 -1.71 5.91
C ILE A 53 9.83 -2.08 7.39
N VAL A 54 8.93 -1.50 8.19
CA VAL A 54 8.83 -1.76 9.64
C VAL A 54 7.51 -2.45 9.96
N GLY A 55 7.61 -3.69 10.39
CA GLY A 55 6.45 -4.52 10.73
C GLY A 55 6.86 -5.84 11.39
N THR A 56 5.89 -6.69 11.68
CA THR A 56 6.17 -8.06 12.13
C THR A 56 6.81 -8.87 11.00
N LYS A 57 7.46 -9.99 11.35
CA LYS A 57 8.06 -10.91 10.36
C LYS A 57 7.04 -11.33 9.30
N PHE A 58 5.82 -11.66 9.69
CA PHE A 58 4.76 -12.06 8.76
C PHE A 58 4.33 -10.89 7.85
N GLN A 59 4.12 -9.70 8.40
CA GLN A 59 3.80 -8.50 7.60
C GLN A 59 4.88 -8.21 6.56
N THR A 60 6.15 -8.27 6.97
CA THR A 60 7.27 -7.99 6.07
C THR A 60 7.30 -8.97 4.89
N ILE A 61 7.08 -10.27 5.14
CA ILE A 61 7.00 -11.29 4.09
C ILE A 61 5.86 -11.00 3.13
N VAL A 62 4.67 -10.67 3.65
CA VAL A 62 3.51 -10.32 2.81
C VAL A 62 3.79 -9.07 1.97
N TRP A 63 4.33 -8.01 2.57
CA TRP A 63 4.62 -6.77 1.83
C TRP A 63 5.72 -6.94 0.78
N GLN A 64 6.72 -7.76 1.04
CA GLN A 64 7.73 -8.13 0.04
C GLN A 64 7.10 -8.88 -1.13
N ALA A 65 6.19 -9.82 -0.87
CA ALA A 65 5.47 -10.51 -1.94
C ALA A 65 4.66 -9.52 -2.81
N LEU A 66 4.01 -8.52 -2.20
CA LEU A 66 3.29 -7.49 -2.95
C LEU A 66 4.20 -6.70 -3.91
N MET A 67 5.43 -6.41 -3.51
CA MET A 67 6.37 -5.62 -4.32
C MET A 67 6.78 -6.32 -5.63
N HIS A 68 6.54 -7.63 -5.75
CA HIS A 68 6.79 -8.37 -6.99
C HIS A 68 5.63 -8.32 -7.99
N ILE A 69 4.50 -7.70 -7.64
CA ILE A 69 3.36 -7.55 -8.55
C ILE A 69 3.64 -6.35 -9.47
N PRO A 70 3.82 -6.54 -10.79
CA PRO A 70 4.07 -5.43 -11.70
C PRO A 70 2.90 -4.45 -11.79
N SER A 71 3.18 -3.23 -12.26
CA SER A 71 2.12 -2.28 -12.63
C SER A 71 1.33 -2.82 -13.82
N GLY A 72 0.00 -2.73 -13.72
CA GLY A 72 -0.91 -3.31 -14.71
C GLY A 72 -1.35 -4.75 -14.41
N ASP A 73 -0.68 -5.45 -13.51
CA ASP A 73 -1.06 -6.78 -13.07
C ASP A 73 -1.92 -6.74 -11.79
N ILE A 74 -2.73 -7.76 -11.64
CA ILE A 74 -3.56 -7.99 -10.45
C ILE A 74 -3.35 -9.42 -9.94
N THR A 75 -3.58 -9.61 -8.66
CA THR A 75 -3.52 -10.91 -7.99
C THR A 75 -4.64 -11.03 -6.96
N THR A 76 -4.75 -12.18 -6.30
CA THR A 76 -5.72 -12.38 -5.23
C THR A 76 -5.06 -12.58 -3.87
N TYR A 77 -5.84 -12.40 -2.80
CA TYR A 77 -5.37 -12.70 -1.44
C TYR A 77 -4.91 -14.16 -1.29
N SER A 78 -5.55 -15.09 -2.01
CA SER A 78 -5.18 -16.50 -2.02
C SER A 78 -3.84 -16.74 -2.70
N ASP A 79 -3.60 -16.10 -3.86
CA ASP A 79 -2.35 -16.24 -4.60
C ASP A 79 -1.16 -15.71 -3.79
N ILE A 80 -1.35 -14.58 -3.08
CA ILE A 80 -0.34 -14.06 -2.16
C ILE A 80 -0.09 -15.05 -1.02
N ALA A 81 -1.13 -15.64 -0.43
CA ALA A 81 -0.98 -16.63 0.63
C ALA A 81 -0.21 -17.87 0.14
N GLU A 82 -0.46 -18.33 -1.08
CA GLU A 82 0.25 -19.43 -1.71
C GLU A 82 1.72 -19.06 -1.99
N SER A 83 1.97 -17.88 -2.55
CA SER A 83 3.33 -17.43 -2.91
C SER A 83 4.28 -17.33 -1.72
N ILE A 84 3.74 -17.06 -0.51
CA ILE A 84 4.51 -17.01 0.73
C ILE A 84 4.51 -18.35 1.50
N ASN A 85 4.06 -19.46 0.89
CA ASN A 85 3.96 -20.79 1.49
C ASN A 85 3.01 -20.86 2.72
N HIS A 86 1.99 -20.02 2.77
CA HIS A 86 0.97 -20.00 3.82
C HIS A 86 -0.47 -20.06 3.24
N PRO A 87 -0.83 -21.08 2.41
CA PRO A 87 -2.10 -21.08 1.66
C PRO A 87 -3.36 -21.02 2.54
N ARG A 88 -3.27 -21.46 3.80
CA ARG A 88 -4.37 -21.39 4.77
C ARG A 88 -4.47 -20.07 5.52
N ALA A 89 -3.52 -19.15 5.34
CA ALA A 89 -3.45 -17.88 6.07
C ALA A 89 -4.08 -16.70 5.32
N VAL A 90 -5.00 -16.91 4.39
CA VAL A 90 -5.59 -15.88 3.51
C VAL A 90 -6.16 -14.68 4.31
N ARG A 91 -6.84 -14.95 5.43
CA ARG A 91 -7.37 -13.88 6.30
C ARG A 91 -6.24 -13.05 6.95
N ALA A 92 -5.20 -13.71 7.44
CA ALA A 92 -4.04 -13.04 8.04
C ALA A 92 -3.27 -12.21 6.98
N VAL A 93 -3.14 -12.74 5.76
CA VAL A 93 -2.60 -12.02 4.60
C VAL A 93 -3.43 -10.76 4.32
N GLY A 94 -4.76 -10.86 4.26
CA GLY A 94 -5.63 -9.71 4.09
C GLY A 94 -5.45 -8.65 5.17
N THR A 95 -5.31 -9.05 6.43
CA THR A 95 -5.01 -8.15 7.56
C THR A 95 -3.66 -7.45 7.38
N ALA A 96 -2.61 -8.19 7.04
CA ALA A 96 -1.28 -7.63 6.80
C ALA A 96 -1.26 -6.65 5.62
N ILE A 97 -1.98 -6.96 4.54
CA ILE A 97 -2.16 -6.08 3.37
C ILE A 97 -2.84 -4.77 3.79
N GLY A 98 -3.91 -4.84 4.60
CA GLY A 98 -4.62 -3.66 5.12
C GLY A 98 -3.78 -2.80 6.06
N GLN A 99 -2.70 -3.34 6.63
CA GLN A 99 -1.77 -2.64 7.52
C GLN A 99 -0.54 -2.06 6.80
N ASN A 100 -0.51 -2.13 5.46
CA ASN A 100 0.56 -1.56 4.64
C ASN A 100 0.84 -0.10 5.01
N PRO A 101 2.10 0.26 5.38
CA PRO A 101 2.46 1.62 5.75
C PRO A 101 2.81 2.53 4.56
N LEU A 102 3.04 1.94 3.38
CA LEU A 102 3.57 2.60 2.18
C LEU A 102 2.61 2.43 1.01
N GLY A 103 1.47 3.15 1.06
CA GLY A 103 0.48 3.12 -0.01
C GLY A 103 1.10 3.44 -1.38
N PHE A 104 0.60 2.84 -2.43
CA PHE A 104 1.09 2.91 -3.80
C PHE A 104 2.45 2.23 -4.03
N ILE A 105 3.49 2.51 -3.22
CA ILE A 105 4.82 1.91 -3.35
C ILE A 105 4.76 0.41 -3.07
N ILE A 106 4.14 -0.01 -1.97
CA ILE A 106 3.77 -1.41 -1.75
C ILE A 106 2.36 -1.58 -2.34
N PRO A 107 2.21 -2.24 -3.48
CA PRO A 107 1.02 -2.14 -4.31
C PRO A 107 -0.15 -3.00 -3.80
N CYS A 108 -0.60 -2.75 -2.56
CA CYS A 108 -1.73 -3.45 -1.97
C CYS A 108 -3.06 -3.24 -2.73
N HIS A 109 -3.15 -2.19 -3.56
CA HIS A 109 -4.29 -1.97 -4.44
C HIS A 109 -4.42 -3.01 -5.56
N ARG A 110 -3.33 -3.70 -5.95
CA ARG A 110 -3.32 -4.75 -6.99
C ARG A 110 -3.86 -6.09 -6.49
N VAL A 111 -4.21 -6.22 -5.20
CA VAL A 111 -4.76 -7.47 -4.64
C VAL A 111 -6.29 -7.38 -4.60
N LEU A 112 -6.96 -8.31 -5.27
CA LEU A 112 -8.41 -8.39 -5.38
C LEU A 112 -8.96 -9.62 -4.66
N GLN A 113 -10.29 -9.67 -4.51
CA GLN A 113 -10.97 -10.87 -4.06
C GLN A 113 -10.99 -11.93 -5.19
N LYS A 114 -10.97 -13.21 -4.84
CA LYS A 114 -11.05 -14.31 -5.81
C LYS A 114 -12.34 -14.25 -6.65
N SER A 115 -13.40 -13.65 -6.13
CA SER A 115 -14.65 -13.38 -6.86
C SER A 115 -14.56 -12.25 -7.89
N GLY A 116 -13.42 -11.58 -8.03
CA GLY A 116 -13.23 -10.40 -8.89
C GLY A 116 -13.60 -9.07 -8.23
N GLY A 117 -14.16 -9.09 -7.02
CA GLY A 117 -14.47 -7.87 -6.27
C GLY A 117 -13.20 -7.14 -5.81
N LEU A 118 -13.28 -5.81 -5.74
CA LEU A 118 -12.14 -4.96 -5.32
C LEU A 118 -11.66 -5.28 -3.89
N GLY A 119 -12.55 -5.77 -3.02
CA GLY A 119 -12.27 -5.93 -1.61
C GLY A 119 -12.11 -4.58 -0.88
N GLY A 120 -11.71 -4.63 0.38
CA GLY A 120 -11.41 -3.43 1.14
C GLY A 120 -10.12 -2.75 0.71
N TYR A 121 -10.00 -1.46 1.03
CA TYR A 121 -8.78 -0.70 0.87
C TYR A 121 -8.66 0.34 1.98
N ARG A 122 -7.50 0.44 2.62
CA ARG A 122 -7.30 1.33 3.78
C ARG A 122 -7.65 2.78 3.50
N TRP A 123 -7.33 3.25 2.30
CA TRP A 123 -7.54 4.62 1.86
C TRP A 123 -8.76 4.78 0.94
N GLY A 124 -9.70 3.82 1.01
CA GLY A 124 -10.96 3.83 0.29
C GLY A 124 -10.96 3.11 -1.05
N VAL A 125 -12.08 2.43 -1.31
CA VAL A 125 -12.24 1.60 -2.51
C VAL A 125 -12.27 2.45 -3.80
N LYS A 126 -12.74 3.69 -3.72
CA LYS A 126 -12.74 4.63 -4.86
C LYS A 126 -11.31 4.92 -5.33
N LEU A 127 -10.40 5.17 -4.37
CA LEU A 127 -8.98 5.38 -4.67
C LEU A 127 -8.33 4.12 -5.25
N LYS A 128 -8.63 2.95 -4.67
CA LYS A 128 -8.16 1.66 -5.21
C LYS A 128 -8.56 1.49 -6.68
N ARG A 129 -9.83 1.74 -7.01
CA ARG A 129 -10.34 1.69 -8.38
C ARG A 129 -9.57 2.65 -9.29
N ALA A 130 -9.40 3.91 -8.85
CA ALA A 130 -8.69 4.91 -9.63
C ALA A 130 -7.24 4.50 -9.95
N MET A 131 -6.53 3.93 -8.97
CA MET A 131 -5.18 3.40 -9.16
C MET A 131 -5.14 2.26 -10.18
N LEU A 132 -6.05 1.29 -10.08
CA LEU A 132 -6.14 0.16 -11.00
C LEU A 132 -6.48 0.60 -12.42
N VAL A 133 -7.37 1.61 -12.58
CA VAL A 133 -7.68 2.22 -13.90
C VAL A 133 -6.46 2.93 -14.45
N TYR A 134 -5.75 3.71 -13.63
CA TYR A 134 -4.53 4.41 -14.01
C TYR A 134 -3.44 3.44 -14.50
N GLU A 135 -3.31 2.28 -13.86
CA GLU A 135 -2.36 1.23 -14.24
C GLU A 135 -2.84 0.36 -15.42
N GLY A 136 -4.09 0.55 -15.89
CA GLY A 136 -4.66 -0.22 -17.00
C GLY A 136 -5.12 -1.64 -16.63
N SER A 137 -5.09 -1.99 -15.35
CA SER A 137 -5.47 -3.32 -14.86
C SER A 137 -6.96 -3.49 -14.57
N TYR A 138 -7.74 -2.42 -14.67
CA TYR A 138 -9.19 -2.43 -14.42
C TYR A 138 -9.92 -1.54 -15.43
N LYS A 139 -10.85 -2.13 -16.17
CA LYS A 139 -11.77 -1.38 -17.02
C LYS A 139 -12.98 -1.05 -16.15
N GLY A 140 -13.07 0.19 -15.71
CA GLY A 140 -14.05 0.69 -14.74
C GLY A 140 -15.51 0.43 -15.07
#